data_0a84fc4915fe037ebb0364b057098694
#
_entry.id   0a84fc4915fe037ebb0364b057098694
#
_cell.length_a   1.000
_cell.length_b   1.000
_cell.length_c   1.000
_cell.angle_alpha   90.00
_cell.angle_beta   90.00
_cell.angle_gamma   90.00
#
_symmetry.space_group_name_H-M   'P 1'
#
loop_
_entity.id
_entity.type
_entity.pdbx_description
1 polymer ?
#
loop_
_entity_poly.entity_id
_entity_poly.type
_entity_poly.pdbx_seq_one_letter_code
_entity_poly.pdbx_strand_id
1 'polypeptide(L)'
;MTSLHEDPACAVAHGHAPSPANGRTLVAVFYSPVAAYLLHFGRDAGFAPVLVEPDPGQAEAARNAGLIAEPGLPATLGDAADVVVTDHHRPELGAMLRDALASPARWVGVMGKPQHPAPHVPALAELGVPSGEIARVHRPIGLNIGSHTPAEIAISTLAGLIADYNGRPGGFSYPA
;
A
#
# COMPACT_ATOMS: atom_id res chain seq x y z
N MET A 1 29.61 -30.39 -19.96
CA MET A 1 29.59 -29.50 -18.79
C MET A 1 28.48 -28.52 -19.01
N THR A 2 27.29 -28.82 -18.50
CA THR A 2 26.10 -27.96 -18.63
C THR A 2 26.27 -26.84 -17.57
N SER A 3 26.49 -25.60 -18.03
CA SER A 3 26.49 -24.42 -17.19
C SER A 3 25.09 -24.32 -16.55
N LEU A 4 25.01 -24.56 -15.24
CA LEU A 4 23.86 -24.17 -14.45
C LEU A 4 23.77 -22.65 -14.57
N HIS A 5 22.87 -22.14 -15.40
CA HIS A 5 22.47 -20.74 -15.35
C HIS A 5 21.89 -20.54 -13.93
N GLU A 6 22.66 -19.90 -13.08
CA GLU A 6 22.19 -19.49 -11.75
C GLU A 6 20.98 -18.56 -11.99
N ASP A 7 19.83 -18.97 -11.50
CA ASP A 7 18.60 -18.16 -11.58
C ASP A 7 18.91 -16.79 -10.98
N PRO A 8 18.70 -15.67 -11.69
CA PRO A 8 18.96 -14.34 -11.17
C PRO A 8 18.29 -14.06 -9.82
N ALA A 9 17.10 -14.62 -9.59
CA ALA A 9 16.40 -14.51 -8.31
C ALA A 9 17.16 -15.26 -7.18
N CYS A 10 17.79 -16.39 -7.51
CA CYS A 10 18.61 -17.15 -6.57
C CYS A 10 19.88 -16.37 -6.19
N ALA A 11 20.53 -15.71 -7.16
CA ALA A 11 21.70 -14.87 -6.91
C ALA A 11 21.38 -13.69 -5.97
N VAL A 12 20.22 -13.05 -6.15
CA VAL A 12 19.74 -12.00 -5.24
C VAL A 12 19.44 -12.58 -3.85
N ALA A 13 18.72 -13.70 -3.78
CA ALA A 13 18.33 -14.32 -2.51
C ALA A 13 19.54 -14.75 -1.65
N HIS A 14 20.64 -15.14 -2.29
CA HIS A 14 21.88 -15.53 -1.63
C HIS A 14 22.89 -14.38 -1.45
N GLY A 15 22.53 -13.15 -1.81
CA GLY A 15 23.39 -11.97 -1.68
C GLY A 15 24.53 -11.93 -2.71
N HIS A 16 24.47 -12.71 -3.78
CA HIS A 16 25.44 -12.70 -4.86
C HIS A 16 25.17 -11.58 -5.87
N ALA A 17 23.97 -10.97 -5.82
CA ALA A 17 23.60 -9.80 -6.59
C ALA A 17 22.77 -8.84 -5.71
N PRO A 18 22.84 -7.51 -5.95
CA PRO A 18 22.00 -6.55 -5.21
C PRO A 18 20.52 -6.74 -5.56
N SER A 19 19.65 -6.54 -4.57
CA SER A 19 18.21 -6.46 -4.83
C SER A 19 17.91 -5.26 -5.73
N PRO A 20 17.27 -5.46 -6.89
CA PRO A 20 16.88 -4.33 -7.73
C PRO A 20 15.75 -3.54 -7.04
N ALA A 21 15.75 -2.21 -7.22
CA ALA A 21 14.56 -1.43 -6.97
C ALA A 21 13.44 -1.96 -7.88
N ASN A 22 12.24 -2.15 -7.32
CA ASN A 22 11.13 -2.71 -8.11
C ASN A 22 10.41 -1.66 -8.99
N GLY A 23 10.85 -0.39 -8.95
CA GLY A 23 10.29 0.71 -9.74
C GLY A 23 8.89 1.16 -9.29
N ARG A 24 8.39 0.63 -8.17
CA ARG A 24 7.05 0.90 -7.65
C ARG A 24 7.09 1.92 -6.51
N THR A 25 6.05 2.74 -6.44
CA THR A 25 5.83 3.65 -5.32
C THR A 25 4.79 3.06 -4.37
N LEU A 26 5.08 3.04 -3.07
CA LEU A 26 4.13 2.67 -2.04
C LEU A 26 3.73 3.91 -1.26
N VAL A 27 2.48 4.32 -1.40
CA VAL A 27 1.90 5.46 -0.69
C VAL A 27 1.08 4.95 0.47
N ALA A 28 1.44 5.32 1.70
CA ALA A 28 0.57 5.19 2.87
C ALA A 28 -0.12 6.53 3.14
N VAL A 29 -1.44 6.53 3.20
CA VAL A 29 -2.25 7.70 3.54
C VAL A 29 -2.69 7.57 4.99
N PHE A 30 -2.49 8.63 5.75
CA PHE A 30 -2.65 8.77 7.20
C PHE A 30 -1.54 8.08 8.00
N TYR A 31 -0.91 8.87 8.87
CA TYR A 31 0.10 8.37 9.79
C TYR A 31 -0.52 7.47 10.85
N SER A 32 0.08 6.31 11.01
CA SER A 32 -0.29 5.33 12.02
C SER A 32 0.89 4.37 12.24
N PRO A 33 0.91 3.59 13.33
CA PRO A 33 1.91 2.53 13.49
C PRO A 33 1.91 1.53 12.31
N VAL A 34 0.74 1.25 11.72
CA VAL A 34 0.65 0.39 10.53
C VAL A 34 1.32 1.04 9.33
N ALA A 35 1.06 2.36 9.09
CA ALA A 35 1.70 3.10 8.02
C ALA A 35 3.23 3.09 8.15
N ALA A 36 3.75 3.30 9.37
CA ALA A 36 5.18 3.29 9.63
C ALA A 36 5.82 1.94 9.29
N TYR A 37 5.24 0.82 9.75
CA TYR A 37 5.72 -0.52 9.40
C TYR A 37 5.56 -0.83 7.91
N LEU A 38 4.44 -0.45 7.30
CA LEU A 38 4.19 -0.68 5.88
C LEU A 38 5.24 0.00 4.99
N LEU A 39 5.56 1.26 5.27
CA LEU A 39 6.58 2.01 4.54
C LEU A 39 7.98 1.49 4.80
N HIS A 40 8.28 1.07 6.04
CA HIS A 40 9.57 0.46 6.39
C HIS A 40 9.78 -0.85 5.60
N PHE A 41 8.86 -1.80 5.73
CA PHE A 41 8.94 -3.08 5.00
C PHE A 41 8.88 -2.91 3.48
N GLY A 42 8.07 -1.93 3.01
CA GLY A 42 8.01 -1.59 1.59
C GLY A 42 9.35 -1.13 1.04
N ARG A 43 10.07 -0.29 1.80
CA ARG A 43 11.43 0.13 1.41
C ARG A 43 12.37 -1.07 1.29
N ASP A 44 12.36 -1.97 2.28
CA ASP A 44 13.18 -3.17 2.26
C ASP A 44 12.82 -4.11 1.09
N ALA A 45 11.55 -4.09 0.65
CA ALA A 45 11.07 -4.79 -0.53
C ALA A 45 11.31 -4.04 -1.85
N GLY A 46 12.03 -2.91 -1.84
CA GLY A 46 12.44 -2.16 -3.03
C GLY A 46 11.42 -1.14 -3.54
N PHE A 47 10.37 -0.83 -2.79
CA PHE A 47 9.45 0.26 -3.12
C PHE A 47 10.05 1.62 -2.76
N ALA A 48 9.63 2.68 -3.48
CA ALA A 48 9.82 4.07 -3.07
C ALA A 48 8.68 4.45 -2.10
N PRO A 49 8.95 4.62 -0.77
CA PRO A 49 7.91 4.89 0.21
C PRO A 49 7.52 6.36 0.23
N VAL A 50 6.22 6.64 0.32
CA VAL A 50 5.65 7.98 0.49
C VAL A 50 4.62 7.93 1.61
N LEU A 51 4.73 8.83 2.59
CA LEU A 51 3.68 9.07 3.58
C LEU A 51 2.89 10.31 3.17
N VAL A 52 1.58 10.22 3.16
CA VAL A 52 0.65 11.34 2.99
C VAL A 52 -0.11 11.55 4.29
N GLU A 53 0.02 12.74 4.87
CA GLU A 53 -0.69 13.11 6.09
C GLU A 53 -1.17 14.56 6.00
N PRO A 54 -2.46 14.78 5.77
CA PRO A 54 -3.01 16.13 5.62
C PRO A 54 -3.17 16.88 6.94
N ASP A 55 -3.27 16.18 8.08
CA ASP A 55 -3.36 16.82 9.40
C ASP A 55 -1.98 17.26 9.88
N PRO A 56 -1.76 18.57 10.17
CA PRO A 56 -0.47 19.07 10.58
C PRO A 56 0.06 18.48 11.88
N GLY A 57 -0.84 18.16 12.83
CA GLY A 57 -0.46 17.56 14.12
C GLY A 57 0.03 16.14 13.97
N GLN A 58 -0.63 15.36 13.12
CA GLN A 58 -0.20 14.01 12.78
C GLN A 58 1.07 14.01 11.92
N ALA A 59 1.20 14.98 11.02
CA ALA A 59 2.43 15.15 10.24
C ALA A 59 3.63 15.50 11.14
N GLU A 60 3.43 16.28 12.20
CA GLU A 60 4.47 16.53 13.21
C GLU A 60 4.81 15.26 14.01
N ALA A 61 3.80 14.49 14.41
CA ALA A 61 4.00 13.21 15.08
C ALA A 61 4.79 12.23 14.20
N ALA A 62 4.49 12.16 12.90
CA ALA A 62 5.25 11.38 11.93
C ALA A 62 6.71 11.84 11.84
N ARG A 63 6.94 13.14 11.81
CA ARG A 63 8.29 13.73 11.77
C ARG A 63 9.09 13.38 13.01
N ASN A 64 8.48 13.42 14.19
CA ASN A 64 9.10 13.02 15.45
C ASN A 64 9.45 11.52 15.46
N ALA A 65 8.75 10.71 14.67
CA ALA A 65 9.06 9.30 14.44
C ALA A 65 10.06 9.06 13.28
N GLY A 66 10.65 10.12 12.72
CA GLY A 66 11.63 10.02 11.64
C GLY A 66 11.05 9.83 10.23
N LEU A 67 9.76 10.11 10.04
CA LEU A 67 9.07 10.05 8.76
C LEU A 67 8.81 11.46 8.22
N ILE A 68 8.96 11.62 6.91
CA ILE A 68 8.55 12.86 6.21
C ILE A 68 7.18 12.59 5.60
N ALA A 69 6.22 13.47 5.88
CA ALA A 69 4.87 13.39 5.35
C ALA A 69 4.59 14.53 4.37
N GLU A 70 4.00 14.18 3.24
CA GLU A 70 3.43 15.13 2.27
C GLU A 70 1.99 15.48 2.70
N PRO A 71 1.53 16.72 2.51
CA PRO A 71 0.17 17.11 2.89
C PRO A 71 -0.92 16.54 1.95
N GLY A 72 -0.54 16.03 0.80
CA GLY A 72 -1.40 15.42 -0.20
C GLY A 72 -0.64 14.52 -1.14
N LEU A 73 -1.35 13.86 -2.04
CA LEU A 73 -0.73 12.97 -3.03
C LEU A 73 0.25 13.74 -3.93
N PRO A 74 1.46 13.22 -4.16
CA PRO A 74 2.42 13.86 -5.06
C PRO A 74 1.85 14.01 -6.48
N ALA A 75 2.00 15.18 -7.08
CA ALA A 75 1.60 15.41 -8.47
C ALA A 75 2.39 14.54 -9.48
N THR A 76 3.52 13.99 -9.06
CA THR A 76 4.39 13.10 -9.85
C THR A 76 4.05 11.63 -9.66
N LEU A 77 2.94 11.31 -8.97
CA LEU A 77 2.51 9.93 -8.76
C LEU A 77 2.24 9.25 -10.11
N GLY A 78 2.94 8.16 -10.38
CA GLY A 78 2.84 7.42 -11.64
C GLY A 78 1.92 6.19 -11.56
N ASP A 79 1.79 5.51 -12.69
CA ASP A 79 0.98 4.29 -12.88
C ASP A 79 1.59 3.02 -12.22
N ALA A 80 2.78 3.13 -11.65
CA ALA A 80 3.41 2.08 -10.83
C ALA A 80 3.20 2.31 -9.32
N ALA A 81 2.24 3.17 -8.94
CA ALA A 81 1.97 3.48 -7.54
C ALA A 81 0.84 2.64 -6.96
N ASP A 82 1.03 2.17 -5.75
CA ASP A 82 0.02 1.54 -4.92
C ASP A 82 -0.32 2.48 -3.74
N VAL A 83 -1.59 2.89 -3.63
CA VAL A 83 -2.07 3.79 -2.58
C VAL A 83 -2.85 3.01 -1.54
N VAL A 84 -2.38 3.04 -0.30
CA VAL A 84 -2.96 2.35 0.85
C VAL A 84 -3.43 3.37 1.87
N VAL A 85 -4.75 3.49 2.06
CA VAL A 85 -5.33 4.28 3.15
C VAL A 85 -5.35 3.43 4.41
N THR A 86 -4.59 3.84 5.43
CA THR A 86 -4.34 3.03 6.63
C THR A 86 -5.32 3.28 7.78
N ASP A 87 -6.13 4.34 7.68
CA ASP A 87 -7.16 4.65 8.67
C ASP A 87 -8.46 5.10 7.98
N HIS A 88 -9.53 4.35 8.17
CA HIS A 88 -10.84 4.64 7.59
C HIS A 88 -11.76 5.48 8.48
N HIS A 89 -11.27 5.92 9.64
CA HIS A 89 -12.01 6.77 10.58
C HIS A 89 -11.71 8.26 10.42
N ARG A 90 -10.76 8.60 9.54
CA ARG A 90 -10.32 9.98 9.32
C ARG A 90 -11.38 10.79 8.54
N PRO A 91 -11.63 12.05 8.94
CA PRO A 91 -12.58 12.92 8.22
C PRO A 91 -12.15 13.20 6.79
N GLU A 92 -10.84 13.18 6.49
CA GLU A 92 -10.30 13.41 5.16
C GLU A 92 -10.37 12.16 4.24
N LEU A 93 -10.91 11.04 4.71
CA LEU A 93 -10.97 9.76 4.00
C LEU A 93 -11.51 9.91 2.57
N GLY A 94 -12.66 10.57 2.42
CA GLY A 94 -13.30 10.77 1.11
C GLY A 94 -12.44 11.58 0.16
N ALA A 95 -11.86 12.69 0.64
CA ALA A 95 -11.02 13.56 -0.17
C ALA A 95 -9.76 12.84 -0.63
N MET A 96 -9.07 12.15 0.27
CA MET A 96 -7.85 11.41 -0.07
C MET A 96 -8.10 10.27 -1.05
N LEU A 97 -9.18 9.52 -0.88
CA LEU A 97 -9.55 8.45 -1.82
C LEU A 97 -9.98 9.00 -3.18
N ARG A 98 -10.75 10.10 -3.22
CA ARG A 98 -11.10 10.78 -4.48
C ARG A 98 -9.84 11.18 -5.24
N ASP A 99 -8.90 11.81 -4.57
CA ASP A 99 -7.66 12.27 -5.20
C ASP A 99 -6.79 11.08 -5.66
N ALA A 100 -6.77 9.99 -4.88
CA ALA A 100 -6.11 8.75 -5.28
C ALA A 100 -6.75 8.10 -6.52
N LEU A 101 -8.08 8.05 -6.60
CA LEU A 101 -8.81 7.53 -7.76
C LEU A 101 -8.64 8.39 -9.01
N ALA A 102 -8.48 9.71 -8.84
CA ALA A 102 -8.23 10.65 -9.95
C ALA A 102 -6.76 10.63 -10.42
N SER A 103 -5.85 10.04 -9.64
CA SER A 103 -4.44 9.89 -10.00
C SER A 103 -4.24 8.69 -10.92
N PRO A 104 -3.08 8.57 -11.61
CA PRO A 104 -2.75 7.41 -12.41
C PRO A 104 -2.38 6.16 -11.59
N ALA A 105 -2.54 6.17 -10.26
CA ALA A 105 -2.17 5.06 -9.40
C ALA A 105 -2.75 3.73 -9.88
N ARG A 106 -1.90 2.71 -9.95
CA ARG A 106 -2.27 1.35 -10.37
C ARG A 106 -3.32 0.74 -9.46
N TRP A 107 -3.19 0.97 -8.15
CA TRP A 107 -3.96 0.31 -7.13
C TRP A 107 -4.30 1.28 -6.00
N VAL A 108 -5.57 1.25 -5.56
CA VAL A 108 -6.06 2.06 -4.45
C VAL A 108 -6.84 1.17 -3.51
N GLY A 109 -6.50 1.18 -2.23
CA GLY A 109 -7.22 0.39 -1.26
C GLY A 109 -7.28 1.04 0.11
N VAL A 110 -8.25 0.61 0.91
CA VAL A 110 -8.48 1.10 2.27
C VAL A 110 -8.53 -0.04 3.26
N MET A 111 -7.84 0.11 4.37
CA MET A 111 -7.86 -0.85 5.47
C MET A 111 -9.25 -0.87 6.13
N GLY A 112 -9.68 -2.05 6.52
CA GLY A 112 -10.92 -2.23 7.27
C GLY A 112 -11.39 -3.68 7.22
N LYS A 113 -11.97 -4.14 8.34
CA LYS A 113 -12.49 -5.51 8.45
C LYS A 113 -13.72 -5.68 7.55
N PRO A 114 -13.90 -6.84 6.89
CA PRO A 114 -15.05 -7.10 6.02
C PRO A 114 -16.41 -6.94 6.72
N GLN A 115 -16.46 -7.26 8.01
CA GLN A 115 -17.67 -7.23 8.83
C GLN A 115 -18.10 -5.80 9.21
N HIS A 116 -17.21 -4.82 9.09
CA HIS A 116 -17.53 -3.43 9.43
C HIS A 116 -18.10 -2.70 8.20
N PRO A 117 -18.92 -1.66 8.41
CA PRO A 117 -19.37 -0.80 7.33
C PRO A 117 -18.21 -0.29 6.47
N ALA A 118 -18.49 0.02 5.22
CA ALA A 118 -17.53 0.55 4.27
C ALA A 118 -17.65 2.08 4.19
N PRO A 119 -17.06 2.86 5.12
CA PRO A 119 -17.30 4.30 5.22
C PRO A 119 -16.82 5.08 3.99
N HIS A 120 -15.91 4.51 3.21
CA HIS A 120 -15.43 5.12 1.97
C HIS A 120 -16.53 5.25 0.91
N VAL A 121 -17.52 4.34 0.90
CA VAL A 121 -18.59 4.36 -0.11
C VAL A 121 -19.44 5.62 0.02
N PRO A 122 -20.11 5.92 1.16
CA PRO A 122 -20.84 7.16 1.31
C PRO A 122 -19.93 8.41 1.21
N ALA A 123 -18.73 8.37 1.79
CA ALA A 123 -17.81 9.50 1.75
C ALA A 123 -17.42 9.90 0.31
N LEU A 124 -17.21 8.95 -0.58
CA LEU A 124 -16.93 9.21 -2.00
C LEU A 124 -18.20 9.63 -2.76
N ALA A 125 -19.34 9.01 -2.46
CA ALA A 125 -20.61 9.35 -3.10
C ALA A 125 -21.02 10.80 -2.79
N GLU A 126 -20.86 11.27 -1.55
CA GLU A 126 -21.10 12.66 -1.14
C GLU A 126 -20.21 13.66 -1.90
N LEU A 127 -19.02 13.24 -2.32
CA LEU A 127 -18.10 14.04 -3.15
C LEU A 127 -18.40 13.92 -4.65
N GLY A 128 -19.49 13.24 -5.05
CA GLY A 128 -19.89 13.08 -6.43
C GLY A 128 -19.05 12.09 -7.24
N VAL A 129 -18.28 11.22 -6.60
CA VAL A 129 -17.50 10.19 -7.29
C VAL A 129 -18.45 9.13 -7.85
N PRO A 130 -18.37 8.78 -9.16
CA PRO A 130 -19.24 7.78 -9.77
C PRO A 130 -19.07 6.40 -9.12
N SER A 131 -20.17 5.63 -9.03
CA SER A 131 -20.17 4.30 -8.41
C SER A 131 -19.16 3.33 -9.02
N GLY A 132 -18.92 3.42 -10.34
CA GLY A 132 -17.89 2.62 -11.02
C GLY A 132 -16.47 2.93 -10.54
N GLU A 133 -16.19 4.20 -10.23
CA GLU A 133 -14.90 4.60 -9.65
C GLU A 133 -14.79 4.18 -8.18
N ILE A 134 -15.87 4.31 -7.41
CA ILE A 134 -15.91 3.83 -6.01
C ILE A 134 -15.62 2.33 -5.94
N ALA A 135 -16.12 1.55 -6.88
CA ALA A 135 -15.90 0.11 -6.95
C ALA A 135 -14.43 -0.28 -7.22
N ARG A 136 -13.58 0.65 -7.64
CA ARG A 136 -12.14 0.43 -7.82
C ARG A 136 -11.37 0.41 -6.50
N VAL A 137 -11.98 0.89 -5.41
CA VAL A 137 -11.35 0.86 -4.09
C VAL A 137 -11.36 -0.54 -3.53
N HIS A 138 -10.18 -1.13 -3.37
CA HIS A 138 -10.04 -2.44 -2.77
C HIS A 138 -10.33 -2.40 -1.26
N ARG A 139 -11.18 -3.30 -0.80
CA ARG A 139 -11.47 -3.54 0.62
C ARG A 139 -12.18 -4.89 0.80
N PRO A 140 -11.77 -5.75 1.73
CA PRO A 140 -10.58 -5.64 2.57
C PRO A 140 -9.29 -5.72 1.75
N ILE A 141 -8.16 -5.34 2.35
CA ILE A 141 -6.83 -5.42 1.74
C ILE A 141 -5.91 -6.32 2.57
N GLY A 142 -4.88 -6.83 1.90
CA GLY A 142 -3.93 -7.76 2.51
C GLY A 142 -4.36 -9.22 2.47
N LEU A 143 -3.43 -10.12 2.74
CA LEU A 143 -3.70 -11.55 2.84
C LEU A 143 -4.39 -11.87 4.18
N ASN A 144 -5.31 -12.84 4.17
CA ASN A 144 -5.97 -13.30 5.38
C ASN A 144 -5.03 -14.22 6.18
N ILE A 145 -4.19 -13.62 7.02
CA ILE A 145 -3.24 -14.33 7.90
C ILE A 145 -3.63 -14.25 9.39
N GLY A 146 -4.82 -13.71 9.71
CA GLY A 146 -5.22 -13.51 11.09
C GLY A 146 -4.41 -12.43 11.82
N SER A 147 -3.95 -11.38 11.11
CA SER A 147 -3.11 -10.31 11.67
C SER A 147 -3.82 -9.53 12.78
N HIS A 148 -3.10 -9.25 13.87
CA HIS A 148 -3.59 -8.51 15.03
C HIS A 148 -2.72 -7.31 15.41
N THR A 149 -1.42 -7.35 15.12
CA THR A 149 -0.49 -6.28 15.44
C THR A 149 -0.28 -5.35 14.24
N PRO A 150 0.13 -4.08 14.45
CA PRO A 150 0.45 -3.16 13.35
C PRO A 150 1.46 -3.73 12.36
N ALA A 151 2.49 -4.42 12.85
CA ALA A 151 3.51 -5.05 12.00
C ALA A 151 2.91 -6.20 11.15
N GLU A 152 2.10 -7.08 11.74
CA GLU A 152 1.44 -8.17 11.01
C GLU A 152 0.46 -7.64 9.95
N ILE A 153 -0.28 -6.58 10.27
CA ILE A 153 -1.18 -5.92 9.31
C ILE A 153 -0.38 -5.35 8.13
N ALA A 154 0.75 -4.71 8.40
CA ALA A 154 1.65 -4.21 7.38
C ALA A 154 2.23 -5.32 6.50
N ILE A 155 2.67 -6.44 7.10
CA ILE A 155 3.16 -7.62 6.36
C ILE A 155 2.06 -8.20 5.47
N SER A 156 0.86 -8.40 6.02
CA SER A 156 -0.31 -8.90 5.28
C SER A 156 -0.63 -8.03 4.07
N THR A 157 -0.65 -6.70 4.27
CA THR A 157 -0.95 -5.72 3.23
C THR A 157 0.12 -5.74 2.14
N LEU A 158 1.40 -5.66 2.52
CA LEU A 158 2.51 -5.67 1.56
C LEU A 158 2.56 -6.97 0.76
N ALA A 159 2.37 -8.12 1.42
CA ALA A 159 2.31 -9.41 0.74
C ALA A 159 1.14 -9.49 -0.25
N GLY A 160 -0.03 -8.92 0.11
CA GLY A 160 -1.17 -8.81 -0.78
C GLY A 160 -0.89 -7.96 -2.02
N LEU A 161 -0.23 -6.80 -1.86
CA LEU A 161 0.18 -5.93 -2.97
C LEU A 161 1.18 -6.61 -3.90
N ILE A 162 2.13 -7.35 -3.35
CA ILE A 162 3.11 -8.11 -4.15
C ILE A 162 2.42 -9.24 -4.90
N ALA A 163 1.50 -9.96 -4.25
CA ALA A 163 0.74 -11.03 -4.88
C ALA A 163 -0.14 -10.48 -6.02
N ASP A 164 -0.87 -9.40 -5.79
CA ASP A 164 -1.71 -8.74 -6.79
C ASP A 164 -0.90 -8.29 -8.02
N TYR A 165 0.21 -7.61 -7.79
CA TYR A 165 1.11 -7.15 -8.86
C TYR A 165 1.65 -8.31 -9.70
N ASN A 166 1.95 -9.44 -9.07
CA ASN A 166 2.47 -10.63 -9.72
C ASN A 166 1.36 -11.54 -10.30
N GLY A 167 0.08 -11.15 -10.22
CA GLY A 167 -1.06 -11.95 -10.67
C GLY A 167 -1.19 -13.27 -9.89
N ARG A 168 -0.90 -13.26 -8.59
CA ARG A 168 -0.95 -14.43 -7.71
C ARG A 168 -2.03 -14.28 -6.65
N PRO A 169 -2.75 -15.34 -6.26
CA PRO A 169 -3.76 -15.29 -5.21
C PRO A 169 -3.14 -15.16 -3.80
N GLY A 170 -1.83 -15.40 -3.64
CA GLY A 170 -1.19 -15.56 -2.34
C GLY A 170 -1.44 -16.95 -1.73
N GLY A 171 -0.91 -17.18 -0.50
CA GLY A 171 -1.02 -18.46 0.20
C GLY A 171 0.08 -19.45 -0.17
N PHE A 172 -0.09 -20.73 0.24
CA PHE A 172 0.92 -21.78 0.08
C PHE A 172 0.68 -22.67 -1.15
N SER A 173 -0.28 -22.35 -2.01
CA SER A 173 -0.52 -23.09 -3.25
C SER A 173 0.36 -22.53 -4.36
N TYR A 174 1.22 -23.39 -4.91
CA TYR A 174 2.07 -23.04 -6.05
C TYR A 174 1.52 -23.76 -7.29
N PRO A 175 1.14 -23.01 -8.37
CA PRO A 175 0.79 -23.66 -9.62
C PRO A 175 2.02 -24.41 -10.17
N ALA A 176 1.76 -25.58 -10.75
CA ALA A 176 2.78 -26.43 -11.38
C ALA A 176 3.40 -25.75 -12.59
#